data_7296f2b4f20a93f93fc882fbb794f846
#
_entry.id   7296f2b4f20a93f93fc882fbb794f846
#
_cell.length_a   1.000
_cell.length_b   1.000
_cell.length_c   1.000
_cell.angle_alpha   90.00
_cell.angle_beta   90.00
_cell.angle_gamma   90.00
#
_symmetry.space_group_name_H-M   'P 1'
#
loop_
_entity.id
_entity.type
_entity.pdbx_description
1 polymer ?
#
loop_
_entity_poly.entity_id
_entity_poly.type
_entity_poly.pdbx_seq_one_letter_code
_entity_poly.pdbx_strand_id
1 'polypeptide(L)'
;MSGTFVAVVGPSGAGKDSLIGFAREKLAGDDRVTFVRRVVTRPADGGSEDHDSMAPADFARAEAAGQFALSWAAHDLHYGLPIALDADIAGGRVVVANLSRGMIPALLARYPDALIVNVTAARDVIARRLASRGRETAESIRRRLDRSVATGLPASTVEIDNSGALDVAGMQLTRLLGDLAGGAPSPA
;
A
#
# COMPACT_ATOMS: atom_id res chain seq x y z
N MET A 1 -24.32 1.06 2.49
CA MET A 1 -23.35 0.03 2.01
C MET A 1 -22.07 0.31 2.77
N SER A 2 -21.40 -0.70 3.31
CA SER A 2 -20.07 -0.53 3.93
C SER A 2 -19.05 -0.26 2.83
N GLY A 3 -18.06 0.58 3.12
CA GLY A 3 -16.94 0.84 2.22
C GLY A 3 -16.03 -0.37 2.09
N THR A 4 -15.01 -0.25 1.26
CA THR A 4 -14.07 -1.34 0.96
C THR A 4 -12.65 -0.94 1.34
N PHE A 5 -11.95 -1.80 2.08
CA PHE A 5 -10.51 -1.67 2.26
C PHE A 5 -9.76 -2.25 1.05
N VAL A 6 -8.92 -1.45 0.41
CA VAL A 6 -8.05 -1.88 -0.70
C VAL A 6 -6.60 -1.91 -0.24
N ALA A 7 -6.06 -3.11 -0.05
CA ALA A 7 -4.68 -3.31 0.35
C ALA A 7 -3.77 -3.44 -0.88
N VAL A 8 -2.94 -2.44 -1.12
CA VAL A 8 -1.93 -2.51 -2.18
C VAL A 8 -0.68 -3.19 -1.63
N VAL A 9 -0.41 -4.38 -2.09
CA VAL A 9 0.71 -5.22 -1.68
C VAL A 9 1.66 -5.48 -2.86
N GLY A 10 2.79 -6.11 -2.60
CA GLY A 10 3.75 -6.50 -3.64
C GLY A 10 5.20 -6.35 -3.16
N PRO A 11 6.17 -6.83 -3.94
CA PRO A 11 7.57 -6.79 -3.56
C PRO A 11 8.10 -5.35 -3.45
N SER A 12 9.18 -5.19 -2.70
CA SER A 12 9.91 -3.91 -2.69
C SER A 12 10.45 -3.63 -4.09
N GLY A 13 10.35 -2.38 -4.54
CA GLY A 13 10.75 -2.00 -5.90
C GLY A 13 9.67 -2.20 -6.99
N ALA A 14 8.53 -2.85 -6.70
CA ALA A 14 7.43 -2.97 -7.65
C ALA A 14 6.74 -1.63 -7.98
N GLY A 15 6.94 -0.59 -7.16
CA GLY A 15 6.41 0.76 -7.44
C GLY A 15 5.02 1.04 -6.82
N LYS A 16 4.66 0.34 -5.75
CA LYS A 16 3.39 0.54 -5.04
C LYS A 16 3.10 2.00 -4.68
N ASP A 17 4.08 2.67 -4.06
CA ASP A 17 3.90 4.06 -3.62
C ASP A 17 3.71 5.02 -4.81
N SER A 18 4.41 4.76 -5.93
CA SER A 18 4.23 5.53 -7.16
C SER A 18 2.84 5.33 -7.77
N LEU A 19 2.32 4.09 -7.77
CA LEU A 19 0.97 3.80 -8.26
C LEU A 19 -0.11 4.42 -7.37
N ILE A 20 0.05 4.33 -6.04
CA ILE A 20 -0.86 4.96 -5.08
C ILE A 20 -0.82 6.48 -5.25
N GLY A 21 0.37 7.07 -5.41
CA GLY A 21 0.54 8.50 -5.66
C GLY A 21 -0.16 8.95 -6.95
N PHE A 22 0.03 8.21 -8.04
CA PHE A 22 -0.64 8.45 -9.31
C PHE A 22 -2.17 8.41 -9.18
N ALA A 23 -2.71 7.35 -8.56
CA ALA A 23 -4.14 7.22 -8.36
C ALA A 23 -4.71 8.34 -7.45
N ARG A 24 -3.97 8.73 -6.41
CA ARG A 24 -4.33 9.84 -5.53
C ARG A 24 -4.41 11.18 -6.28
N GLU A 25 -3.48 11.45 -7.17
CA GLU A 25 -3.52 12.65 -8.02
C GLU A 25 -4.73 12.64 -8.96
N LYS A 26 -5.01 11.50 -9.60
CA LYS A 26 -6.13 11.34 -10.52
C LYS A 26 -7.49 11.38 -9.86
N LEU A 27 -7.59 10.95 -8.60
CA LEU A 27 -8.81 10.97 -7.80
C LEU A 27 -8.83 12.13 -6.80
N ALA A 28 -7.98 13.15 -7.02
CA ALA A 28 -7.96 14.34 -6.18
C ALA A 28 -9.34 15.04 -6.24
N GLY A 29 -9.97 15.21 -5.06
CA GLY A 29 -11.31 15.78 -4.94
C GLY A 29 -12.46 14.76 -4.96
N ASP A 30 -12.20 13.47 -5.15
CA ASP A 30 -13.19 12.42 -4.94
C ASP A 30 -13.18 11.99 -3.47
N ASP A 31 -14.12 12.50 -2.68
CA ASP A 31 -14.24 12.22 -1.24
C ASP A 31 -14.72 10.81 -0.90
N ARG A 32 -15.09 10.01 -1.92
CA ARG A 32 -15.46 8.60 -1.77
C ARG A 32 -14.23 7.69 -1.63
N VAL A 33 -13.02 8.19 -1.94
CA VAL A 33 -11.76 7.43 -1.87
C VAL A 33 -10.80 8.08 -0.88
N THR A 34 -10.39 7.34 0.13
CA THR A 34 -9.41 7.78 1.15
C THR A 34 -8.08 7.06 0.95
N PHE A 35 -7.00 7.81 0.78
CA PHE A 35 -5.64 7.27 0.73
C PHE A 35 -4.98 7.42 2.09
N VAL A 36 -4.81 6.30 2.77
CA VAL A 36 -4.27 6.26 4.14
C VAL A 36 -2.75 6.46 4.14
N ARG A 37 -2.27 7.42 4.93
CA ARG A 37 -0.85 7.55 5.25
C ARG A 37 -0.51 6.62 6.40
N ARG A 38 0.56 5.82 6.22
CA ARG A 38 1.07 4.97 7.29
C ARG A 38 1.83 5.81 8.29
N VAL A 39 1.76 5.44 9.55
CA VAL A 39 2.68 5.91 10.59
C VAL A 39 3.89 4.98 10.61
N VAL A 40 5.11 5.52 10.57
CA VAL A 40 6.36 4.74 10.54
C VAL A 40 7.34 5.30 11.57
N THR A 41 8.05 4.42 12.28
CA THR A 41 9.10 4.83 13.23
C THR A 41 10.42 5.17 12.53
N ARG A 42 10.33 5.88 11.42
CA ARG A 42 11.47 6.37 10.64
C ARG A 42 11.31 7.89 10.46
N PRO A 43 12.39 8.68 10.62
CA PRO A 43 12.35 10.11 10.28
C PRO A 43 11.88 10.31 8.84
N ALA A 44 11.11 11.36 8.59
CA ALA A 44 10.72 11.75 7.24
C ALA A 44 11.99 12.21 6.49
N ASP A 45 12.34 11.51 5.42
CA ASP A 45 13.57 11.73 4.65
C ASP A 45 13.33 12.36 3.27
N GLY A 46 12.09 12.84 3.01
CA GLY A 46 11.70 13.38 1.70
C GLY A 46 11.71 12.35 0.57
N GLY A 47 11.81 11.07 0.90
CA GLY A 47 11.80 9.98 -0.07
C GLY A 47 10.45 9.78 -0.76
N SER A 48 10.40 8.82 -1.68
CA SER A 48 9.22 8.51 -2.50
C SER A 48 8.04 7.92 -1.74
N GLU A 49 8.18 7.67 -0.45
CA GLU A 49 7.16 7.08 0.41
C GLU A 49 6.53 8.15 1.31
N ASP A 50 5.26 8.46 1.05
CA ASP A 50 4.48 9.38 1.86
C ASP A 50 4.01 8.69 3.15
N HIS A 51 4.55 9.10 4.31
CA HIS A 51 4.23 8.54 5.61
C HIS A 51 4.31 9.60 6.71
N ASP A 52 3.61 9.36 7.80
CA ASP A 52 3.75 10.13 9.04
C ASP A 52 4.84 9.50 9.90
N SER A 53 5.78 10.31 10.38
CA SER A 53 6.86 9.85 11.23
C SER A 53 6.48 9.92 12.70
N MET A 54 6.84 8.89 13.47
CA MET A 54 6.60 8.84 14.91
C MET A 54 7.83 8.26 15.61
N ALA A 55 8.19 8.80 16.78
CA ALA A 55 9.26 8.20 17.57
C ALA A 55 8.85 6.81 18.09
N PRO A 56 9.80 5.85 18.24
CA PRO A 56 9.46 4.47 18.66
C PRO A 56 8.68 4.41 19.98
N ALA A 57 9.03 5.25 20.97
CA ALA A 57 8.32 5.28 22.25
C ALA A 57 6.89 5.81 22.14
N ASP A 58 6.66 6.77 21.23
CA ASP A 58 5.33 7.34 20.98
C ASP A 58 4.48 6.31 20.21
N PHE A 59 5.07 5.61 19.24
CA PHE A 59 4.42 4.53 18.52
C PHE A 59 3.93 3.43 19.47
N ALA A 60 4.79 2.97 20.40
CA ALA A 60 4.41 1.95 21.37
C ALA A 60 3.26 2.42 22.27
N ARG A 61 3.24 3.70 22.68
CA ARG A 61 2.10 4.25 23.44
C ARG A 61 0.82 4.33 22.63
N ALA A 62 0.91 4.77 21.37
CA ALA A 62 -0.23 4.83 20.45
C ALA A 62 -0.81 3.43 20.18
N GLU A 63 0.07 2.44 19.97
CA GLU A 63 -0.33 1.05 19.76
C GLU A 63 -1.04 0.48 21.00
N ALA A 64 -0.47 0.66 22.20
CA ALA A 64 -1.09 0.23 23.46
C ALA A 64 -2.43 0.95 23.72
N ALA A 65 -2.60 2.17 23.22
CA ALA A 65 -3.86 2.93 23.30
C ALA A 65 -4.87 2.58 22.19
N GLY A 66 -4.59 1.59 21.32
CA GLY A 66 -5.49 1.16 20.25
C GLY A 66 -5.67 2.17 19.11
N GLN A 67 -4.68 3.06 18.89
CA GLN A 67 -4.77 4.09 17.87
C GLN A 67 -4.50 3.59 16.44
N PHE A 68 -4.14 2.31 16.30
CA PHE A 68 -3.93 1.68 15.00
C PHE A 68 -4.96 0.59 14.72
N ALA A 69 -5.52 0.60 13.53
CA ALA A 69 -6.36 -0.49 13.02
C ALA A 69 -5.54 -1.75 12.73
N LEU A 70 -4.32 -1.56 12.19
CA LEU A 70 -3.32 -2.59 11.98
C LEU A 70 -1.94 -2.01 12.30
N SER A 71 -1.09 -2.82 12.96
CA SER A 71 0.31 -2.49 13.20
C SER A 71 1.21 -3.70 12.97
N TRP A 72 2.46 -3.47 12.58
CA TRP A 72 3.44 -4.52 12.36
C TRP A 72 4.87 -4.00 12.43
N ALA A 73 5.81 -4.89 12.69
CA ALA A 73 7.23 -4.62 12.60
C ALA A 73 7.82 -5.21 11.32
N ALA A 74 8.69 -4.47 10.65
CA ALA A 74 9.49 -4.94 9.52
C ALA A 74 10.75 -4.09 9.35
N HIS A 75 11.87 -4.73 9.06
CA HIS A 75 13.16 -4.03 8.81
C HIS A 75 13.57 -3.06 9.93
N ASP A 76 13.46 -3.50 11.18
CA ASP A 76 13.77 -2.71 12.40
C ASP A 76 12.92 -1.45 12.56
N LEU A 77 11.80 -1.35 11.86
CA LEU A 77 10.82 -0.28 11.95
C LEU A 77 9.45 -0.83 12.33
N HIS A 78 8.65 0.03 12.95
CA HIS A 78 7.24 -0.22 13.21
C HIS A 78 6.38 0.59 12.23
N TYR A 79 5.29 -0.01 11.82
CA TYR A 79 4.32 0.55 10.88
C TYR A 79 2.92 0.45 11.48
N GLY A 80 2.12 1.49 11.33
CA GLY A 80 0.74 1.52 11.78
C GLY A 80 -0.19 2.15 10.75
N LEU A 81 -1.38 1.61 10.62
CA LEU A 81 -2.49 2.25 9.93
C LEU A 81 -3.42 2.86 10.98
N PRO A 82 -3.68 4.18 10.94
CA PRO A 82 -4.52 4.84 11.94
C PRO A 82 -5.91 4.23 12.07
N ILE A 83 -6.42 4.13 13.29
CA ILE A 83 -7.77 3.59 13.57
C ILE A 83 -8.89 4.40 12.91
N ALA A 84 -8.63 5.65 12.57
CA ALA A 84 -9.59 6.54 11.91
C ALA A 84 -10.11 6.00 10.57
N LEU A 85 -9.35 5.11 9.91
CA LEU A 85 -9.80 4.45 8.67
C LEU A 85 -11.07 3.62 8.85
N ASP A 86 -11.37 3.15 10.07
CA ASP A 86 -12.60 2.41 10.36
C ASP A 86 -13.84 3.26 10.12
N ALA A 87 -13.77 4.56 10.47
CA ALA A 87 -14.87 5.50 10.23
C ALA A 87 -15.08 5.75 8.73
N ASP A 88 -14.03 5.80 7.93
CA ASP A 88 -14.12 5.94 6.48
C ASP A 88 -14.79 4.72 5.85
N ILE A 89 -14.41 3.50 6.26
CA ILE A 89 -15.03 2.26 5.79
C ILE A 89 -16.50 2.21 6.22
N ALA A 90 -16.80 2.53 7.49
CA ALA A 90 -18.18 2.58 7.97
C ALA A 90 -19.03 3.63 7.22
N GLY A 91 -18.40 4.74 6.80
CA GLY A 91 -18.99 5.78 5.98
C GLY A 91 -19.17 5.42 4.50
N GLY A 92 -18.82 4.20 4.08
CA GLY A 92 -19.00 3.73 2.71
C GLY A 92 -17.85 4.11 1.75
N ARG A 93 -16.72 4.59 2.26
CA ARG A 93 -15.58 5.00 1.43
C ARG A 93 -14.70 3.81 1.02
N VAL A 94 -14.02 3.96 -0.11
CA VAL A 94 -12.91 3.09 -0.51
C VAL A 94 -11.65 3.57 0.19
N VAL A 95 -11.09 2.74 1.04
CA VAL A 95 -9.89 3.06 1.84
C VAL A 95 -8.68 2.33 1.27
N VAL A 96 -7.69 3.07 0.80
CA VAL A 96 -6.51 2.54 0.11
C VAL A 96 -5.28 2.66 0.98
N ALA A 97 -4.57 1.55 1.21
CA ALA A 97 -3.31 1.56 1.96
C ALA A 97 -2.24 0.65 1.34
N ASN A 98 -0.97 1.09 1.39
CA ASN A 98 0.17 0.23 1.13
C ASN A 98 0.40 -0.69 2.33
N LEU A 99 0.40 -2.00 2.11
CA LEU A 99 0.51 -3.00 3.17
C LEU A 99 1.62 -4.02 2.87
N SER A 100 2.22 -4.55 3.93
CA SER A 100 3.11 -5.72 3.80
C SER A 100 2.27 -6.98 3.49
N ARG A 101 2.74 -7.82 2.58
CA ARG A 101 2.09 -9.12 2.28
C ARG A 101 1.91 -10.00 3.52
N GLY A 102 2.84 -9.94 4.46
CA GLY A 102 2.74 -10.66 5.74
C GLY A 102 1.54 -10.23 6.60
N MET A 103 0.94 -9.08 6.31
CA MET A 103 -0.21 -8.57 7.04
C MET A 103 -1.57 -9.00 6.46
N ILE A 104 -1.58 -9.69 5.32
CA ILE A 104 -2.83 -10.13 4.69
C ILE A 104 -3.70 -10.97 5.63
N PRO A 105 -3.17 -11.96 6.40
CA PRO A 105 -3.99 -12.70 7.33
C PRO A 105 -4.64 -11.81 8.41
N ALA A 106 -3.89 -10.89 9.00
CA ALA A 106 -4.41 -9.96 10.01
C ALA A 106 -5.41 -8.96 9.40
N LEU A 107 -5.15 -8.50 8.17
CA LEU A 107 -6.09 -7.66 7.43
C LEU A 107 -7.42 -8.36 7.22
N LEU A 108 -7.42 -9.58 6.67
CA LEU A 108 -8.65 -10.33 6.37
C LEU A 108 -9.38 -10.79 7.64
N ALA A 109 -8.68 -11.00 8.74
CA ALA A 109 -9.32 -11.25 10.04
C ALA A 109 -10.11 -10.04 10.55
N ARG A 110 -9.65 -8.82 10.27
CA ARG A 110 -10.31 -7.58 10.68
C ARG A 110 -11.30 -7.06 9.63
N TYR A 111 -10.97 -7.17 8.37
CA TYR A 111 -11.75 -6.69 7.21
C TYR A 111 -11.93 -7.84 6.21
N PRO A 112 -12.88 -8.76 6.43
CA PRO A 112 -13.06 -9.97 5.60
C PRO A 112 -13.29 -9.67 4.11
N ASP A 113 -13.94 -8.53 3.82
CA ASP A 113 -14.27 -8.09 2.46
C ASP A 113 -13.17 -7.20 1.84
N ALA A 114 -11.97 -7.14 2.44
CA ALA A 114 -10.88 -6.34 1.90
C ALA A 114 -10.41 -6.89 0.54
N LEU A 115 -10.22 -5.98 -0.43
CA LEU A 115 -9.66 -6.31 -1.73
C LEU A 115 -8.13 -6.23 -1.67
N ILE A 116 -7.47 -7.28 -2.13
CA ILE A 116 -6.02 -7.31 -2.26
C ILE A 116 -5.62 -6.94 -3.68
N VAL A 117 -4.78 -5.92 -3.84
CA VAL A 117 -4.17 -5.54 -5.12
C VAL A 117 -2.69 -5.85 -5.04
N ASN A 118 -2.24 -6.87 -5.78
CA ASN A 118 -0.83 -7.26 -5.83
C ASN A 118 -0.14 -6.57 -7.00
N VAL A 119 0.71 -5.60 -6.68
CA VAL A 119 1.54 -4.92 -7.69
C VAL A 119 2.78 -5.76 -7.95
N THR A 120 2.96 -6.18 -9.19
CA THR A 120 4.12 -6.92 -9.68
C THR A 120 4.96 -6.06 -10.62
N ALA A 121 6.17 -6.51 -10.91
CA ALA A 121 7.00 -6.01 -12.02
C ALA A 121 8.04 -7.07 -12.40
N ALA A 122 8.54 -7.02 -13.62
CA ALA A 122 9.60 -7.89 -14.10
C ALA A 122 10.85 -7.78 -13.21
N ARG A 123 11.54 -8.91 -12.98
CA ARG A 123 12.68 -8.99 -12.04
C ARG A 123 13.80 -7.99 -12.37
N ASP A 124 14.10 -7.80 -13.65
CA ASP A 124 15.09 -6.83 -14.12
C ASP A 124 14.65 -5.38 -13.86
N VAL A 125 13.35 -5.08 -14.00
CA VAL A 125 12.79 -3.76 -13.67
C VAL A 125 12.92 -3.48 -12.17
N ILE A 126 12.56 -4.44 -11.32
CA ILE A 126 12.72 -4.33 -9.87
C ILE A 126 14.19 -4.12 -9.50
N ALA A 127 15.10 -4.92 -10.10
CA ALA A 127 16.53 -4.81 -9.85
C ALA A 127 17.07 -3.41 -10.20
N ARG A 128 16.73 -2.88 -11.38
CA ARG A 128 17.11 -1.51 -11.79
C ARG A 128 16.57 -0.44 -10.83
N ARG A 129 15.29 -0.55 -10.43
CA ARG A 129 14.66 0.41 -9.49
C ARG A 129 15.28 0.38 -8.10
N LEU A 130 15.67 -0.79 -7.61
CA LEU A 130 16.37 -0.92 -6.32
C LEU A 130 17.80 -0.38 -6.39
N ALA A 131 18.51 -0.66 -7.49
CA ALA A 131 19.87 -0.16 -7.72
C ALA A 131 19.90 1.38 -7.79
N SER A 132 18.94 2.00 -8.47
CA SER A 132 18.87 3.47 -8.62
C SER A 132 18.62 4.22 -7.30
N ARG A 133 18.06 3.54 -6.27
CA ARG A 133 17.86 4.11 -4.93
C ARG A 133 19.16 4.23 -4.11
N GLY A 134 20.26 3.61 -4.55
CA GLY A 134 21.60 3.74 -3.96
C GLY A 134 21.76 3.25 -2.51
N ARG A 135 20.73 2.60 -1.94
CA ARG A 135 20.69 2.21 -0.52
C ARG A 135 21.04 0.75 -0.27
N GLU A 136 21.28 -0.05 -1.31
CA GLU A 136 21.42 -1.50 -1.19
C GLU A 136 22.58 -2.05 -2.04
N THR A 137 23.25 -3.09 -1.52
CA THR A 137 24.24 -3.85 -2.29
C THR A 137 23.56 -4.81 -3.28
N ALA A 138 24.27 -5.18 -4.35
CA ALA A 138 23.77 -6.14 -5.34
C ALA A 138 23.32 -7.47 -4.71
N GLU A 139 23.98 -7.91 -3.65
CA GLU A 139 23.63 -9.13 -2.92
C GLU A 139 22.34 -8.98 -2.10
N SER A 140 22.11 -7.82 -1.48
CA SER A 140 20.86 -7.49 -0.80
C SER A 140 19.68 -7.48 -1.78
N ILE A 141 19.87 -6.90 -2.97
CA ILE A 141 18.87 -6.88 -4.05
C ILE A 141 18.52 -8.30 -4.48
N ARG A 142 19.52 -9.18 -4.70
CA ARG A 142 19.28 -10.60 -5.06
C ARG A 142 18.44 -11.33 -4.00
N ARG A 143 18.83 -11.24 -2.72
CA ARG A 143 18.07 -11.85 -1.60
C ARG A 143 16.64 -11.36 -1.51
N ARG A 144 16.37 -10.11 -1.86
CA ARG A 144 15.00 -9.55 -1.89
C ARG A 144 14.19 -10.05 -3.08
N LEU A 145 14.80 -10.20 -4.24
CA LEU A 145 14.17 -10.78 -5.43
C LEU A 145 13.77 -12.24 -5.19
N ASP A 146 14.61 -13.01 -4.50
CA ASP A 146 14.32 -14.43 -4.20
C ASP A 146 13.22 -14.61 -3.16
N ARG A 147 13.08 -13.67 -2.21
CA ARG A 147 11.96 -13.63 -1.25
C ARG A 147 10.65 -13.11 -1.84
N SER A 148 10.65 -12.63 -3.08
CA SER A 148 9.50 -11.98 -3.70
C SER A 148 8.45 -12.94 -4.24
N VAL A 149 8.68 -14.25 -4.20
CA VAL A 149 7.69 -15.24 -4.63
C VAL A 149 6.48 -15.15 -3.69
N ALA A 150 5.38 -14.62 -4.22
CA ALA A 150 4.13 -14.49 -3.48
C ALA A 150 3.47 -15.87 -3.39
N THR A 151 3.71 -16.59 -2.28
CA THR A 151 2.94 -17.77 -1.93
C THR A 151 1.81 -17.35 -1.00
N GLY A 152 0.58 -17.79 -1.28
CA GLY A 152 -0.55 -17.66 -0.35
C GLY A 152 -1.39 -16.39 -0.48
N LEU A 153 -1.40 -15.73 -1.65
CA LEU A 153 -2.39 -14.67 -1.91
C LEU A 153 -3.78 -15.29 -2.13
N PRO A 154 -4.86 -14.61 -1.66
CA PRO A 154 -6.23 -15.04 -1.96
C PRO A 154 -6.50 -15.14 -3.46
N ALA A 155 -7.35 -16.08 -3.88
CA ALA A 155 -7.71 -16.24 -5.29
C ALA A 155 -8.40 -15.00 -5.89
N SER A 156 -9.03 -14.19 -5.07
CA SER A 156 -9.67 -12.91 -5.44
C SER A 156 -8.70 -11.74 -5.59
N THR A 157 -7.38 -11.98 -5.47
CA THR A 157 -6.37 -10.92 -5.61
C THR A 157 -6.36 -10.36 -7.03
N VAL A 158 -6.45 -9.03 -7.15
CA VAL A 158 -6.25 -8.33 -8.42
C VAL A 158 -4.76 -8.11 -8.65
N GLU A 159 -4.24 -8.51 -9.80
CA GLU A 159 -2.84 -8.29 -10.15
C GLU A 159 -2.70 -7.07 -11.07
N ILE A 160 -1.72 -6.21 -10.75
CA ILE A 160 -1.33 -5.07 -11.60
C ILE A 160 0.16 -5.20 -11.92
N ASP A 161 0.48 -5.42 -13.18
CA ASP A 161 1.87 -5.43 -13.65
C ASP A 161 2.37 -4.01 -13.92
N ASN A 162 3.35 -3.58 -13.15
CA ASN A 162 4.01 -2.29 -13.26
C ASN A 162 5.42 -2.41 -13.88
N SER A 163 5.59 -3.32 -14.84
CA SER A 163 6.85 -3.46 -15.58
C SER A 163 7.07 -2.36 -16.62
N GLY A 164 6.00 -1.80 -17.14
CA GLY A 164 5.97 -0.79 -18.19
C GLY A 164 5.91 0.65 -17.67
N ALA A 165 5.24 1.50 -18.42
CA ALA A 165 5.01 2.90 -18.09
C ALA A 165 4.07 3.04 -16.89
N LEU A 166 4.39 3.98 -15.99
CA LEU A 166 3.66 4.20 -14.73
C LEU A 166 2.18 4.54 -14.95
N ASP A 167 1.88 5.31 -15.99
CA ASP A 167 0.53 5.76 -16.33
C ASP A 167 -0.39 4.60 -16.68
N VAL A 168 0.10 3.56 -17.36
CA VAL A 168 -0.69 2.37 -17.73
C VAL A 168 -1.16 1.63 -16.47
N ALA A 169 -0.23 1.26 -15.61
CA ALA A 169 -0.54 0.56 -14.36
C ALA A 169 -1.28 1.49 -13.36
N GLY A 170 -0.93 2.77 -13.33
CA GLY A 170 -1.58 3.79 -12.52
C GLY A 170 -3.05 3.98 -12.89
N MET A 171 -3.37 4.03 -14.20
CA MET A 171 -4.76 4.11 -14.66
C MET A 171 -5.56 2.84 -14.37
N GLN A 172 -4.92 1.65 -14.35
CA GLN A 172 -5.59 0.42 -13.93
C GLN A 172 -6.04 0.51 -12.46
N LEU A 173 -5.13 0.94 -11.57
CA LEU A 173 -5.47 1.15 -10.16
C LEU A 173 -6.54 2.22 -10.00
N THR A 174 -6.42 3.35 -10.70
CA THR A 174 -7.37 4.47 -10.64
C THR A 174 -8.79 4.03 -11.02
N ARG A 175 -8.94 3.29 -12.12
CA ARG A 175 -10.22 2.76 -12.56
C ARG A 175 -10.82 1.79 -11.54
N LEU A 176 -10.02 0.84 -11.06
CA LEU A 176 -10.45 -0.10 -10.02
C LEU A 176 -11.03 0.62 -8.80
N LEU A 177 -10.33 1.65 -8.31
CA LEU A 177 -10.78 2.44 -7.16
C LEU A 177 -12.07 3.23 -7.46
N GLY A 178 -12.16 3.82 -8.64
CA GLY A 178 -13.36 4.53 -9.08
C GLY A 178 -14.58 3.61 -9.21
N ASP A 179 -14.40 2.41 -9.79
CA ASP A 179 -15.46 1.41 -9.93
C ASP A 179 -15.97 0.95 -8.55
N LEU A 180 -15.07 0.71 -7.59
CA LEU A 180 -15.41 0.37 -6.21
C LEU A 180 -16.14 1.50 -5.48
N ALA A 181 -15.83 2.74 -5.79
CA ALA A 181 -16.50 3.92 -5.23
C ALA A 181 -17.91 4.18 -5.84
N GLY A 182 -18.38 3.32 -6.74
CA GLY A 182 -19.75 3.42 -7.30
C GLY A 182 -19.87 4.27 -8.56
N GLY A 183 -18.82 4.39 -9.33
CA GLY A 183 -18.86 5.02 -10.64
C GLY A 183 -17.47 5.19 -11.27
N ALA A 184 -17.35 4.98 -12.57
CA ALA A 184 -16.11 5.27 -13.30
C ALA A 184 -15.70 6.74 -13.07
N PRO A 185 -14.39 7.03 -12.88
CA PRO A 185 -13.92 8.41 -12.84
C PRO A 185 -14.31 9.11 -14.15
N SER A 186 -14.95 10.26 -14.07
CA SER A 186 -15.20 11.09 -15.26
C SER A 186 -13.86 11.34 -15.97
N PRO A 187 -13.79 11.10 -17.29
CA PRO A 187 -12.61 11.48 -18.05
C PRO A 187 -12.46 13.01 -17.97
N ALA A 188 -11.31 13.44 -17.48
CA ALA A 188 -10.90 14.85 -17.54
C ALA A 188 -10.40 15.19 -18.93
#